data_80feb8cc0703527f601ae64e7cfddba4
#
_entry.id   80feb8cc0703527f601ae64e7cfddba4
#
_cell.length_a   1.000
_cell.length_b   1.000
_cell.length_c   1.000
_cell.angle_alpha   90.00
_cell.angle_beta   90.00
_cell.angle_gamma   90.00
#
_symmetry.space_group_name_H-M   'P 1'
#
loop_
_entity.id
_entity.type
_entity.pdbx_description
1 polymer ?
#
loop_
_entity_poly.entity_id
_entity_poly.type
_entity_poly.pdbx_seq_one_letter_code
_entity_poly.pdbx_strand_id
1 'polypeptide(L)'
;MFLGEYQHIMDSKGRVVIPSKFRKELQQGCVVTKGQDNCLQILTKKSWSLLSERMADLPVTEKSSRQLRRAIFSGAVDSKLDSAGRIQIPENLRDYSSIPINGDVTVTGTGNTIEIWSSKVWKKIQNEADHEFANINEVKG
;
A
#
# COMPACT_ATOMS: atom_id res chain seq x y z
N MET A 1 12.10 0.98 -8.59
CA MET A 1 10.75 0.78 -9.14
C MET A 1 10.19 -0.55 -8.71
N PHE A 2 8.94 -0.56 -8.27
CA PHE A 2 8.30 -1.77 -7.75
C PHE A 2 7.38 -2.36 -8.81
N LEU A 3 7.64 -3.61 -9.18
CA LEU A 3 6.89 -4.31 -10.23
C LEU A 3 6.55 -5.72 -9.77
N GLY A 4 5.43 -6.23 -10.23
CA GLY A 4 5.05 -7.62 -10.03
C GLY A 4 4.09 -7.85 -8.89
N GLU A 5 3.70 -9.10 -8.76
CA GLU A 5 2.68 -9.57 -7.81
C GLU A 5 3.23 -10.78 -7.07
N TYR A 6 3.09 -10.78 -5.74
CA TYR A 6 3.68 -11.81 -4.87
C TYR A 6 2.66 -12.23 -3.82
N GLN A 7 2.56 -13.53 -3.58
CA GLN A 7 1.66 -14.10 -2.59
C GLN A 7 2.40 -14.38 -1.29
N HIS A 8 1.85 -13.92 -0.18
CA HIS A 8 2.39 -14.10 1.16
C HIS A 8 1.28 -14.34 2.19
N ILE A 9 1.65 -14.39 3.45
CA ILE A 9 0.71 -14.57 4.56
C ILE A 9 1.06 -13.54 5.63
N MET A 10 0.02 -12.95 6.25
CA MET A 10 0.20 -12.16 7.46
C MET A 10 0.56 -13.11 8.60
N ASP A 11 1.74 -12.98 9.19
CA ASP A 11 2.16 -13.92 10.23
C ASP A 11 1.40 -13.69 11.55
N SER A 12 1.65 -14.54 12.53
CA SER A 12 0.96 -14.50 13.81
C SER A 12 1.22 -13.23 14.62
N LYS A 13 2.24 -12.47 14.27
CA LYS A 13 2.60 -11.20 14.91
C LYS A 13 2.23 -9.97 14.09
N GLY A 14 1.48 -10.15 13.01
CA GLY A 14 1.05 -9.04 12.16
C GLY A 14 2.13 -8.51 11.23
N ARG A 15 3.05 -9.36 10.79
CA ARG A 15 4.13 -8.99 9.89
C ARG A 15 3.96 -9.65 8.53
N VAL A 16 4.40 -8.94 7.48
CA VAL A 16 4.39 -9.43 6.10
C VAL A 16 5.81 -9.40 5.56
N VAL A 17 6.24 -10.49 4.92
CA VAL A 17 7.51 -10.55 4.22
C VAL A 17 7.42 -9.71 2.96
N ILE A 18 8.39 -8.82 2.77
CA ILE A 18 8.49 -8.00 1.57
C ILE A 18 9.34 -8.74 0.53
N PRO A 19 8.90 -8.82 -0.73
CA PRO A 19 9.68 -9.47 -1.77
C PRO A 19 11.12 -8.95 -1.81
N SER A 20 12.08 -9.85 -1.95
CA SER A 20 13.51 -9.48 -1.91
C SER A 20 13.87 -8.39 -2.91
N LYS A 21 13.22 -8.36 -4.06
CA LYS A 21 13.43 -7.35 -5.10
C LYS A 21 13.07 -5.93 -4.66
N PHE A 22 12.22 -5.79 -3.65
CA PHE A 22 11.75 -4.49 -3.16
C PHE A 22 12.55 -3.97 -1.97
N ARG A 23 13.34 -4.83 -1.32
CA ARG A 23 13.97 -4.51 -0.03
C ARG A 23 15.02 -3.41 -0.13
N LYS A 24 15.77 -3.37 -1.21
CA LYS A 24 16.84 -2.38 -1.40
C LYS A 24 16.31 -0.96 -1.31
N GLU A 25 15.20 -0.68 -1.97
CA GLU A 25 14.60 0.66 -1.98
C GLU A 25 14.00 1.06 -0.63
N LEU A 26 13.79 0.09 0.27
CA LEU A 26 13.20 0.32 1.59
C LEU A 26 14.23 0.31 2.73
N GLN A 27 15.51 0.15 2.43
CA GLN A 27 16.58 0.03 3.44
C GLN A 27 16.66 1.20 4.40
N GLN A 28 16.36 2.41 3.92
CA GLN A 28 16.41 3.63 4.74
C GLN A 28 15.14 3.85 5.55
N GLY A 29 14.23 2.89 5.54
CA GLY A 29 12.93 3.00 6.16
C GLY A 29 11.85 3.33 5.14
N CYS A 30 10.62 3.23 5.59
CA CYS A 30 9.45 3.45 4.75
C CYS A 30 8.28 3.93 5.60
N VAL A 31 7.19 4.26 4.91
CA VAL A 31 5.92 4.61 5.57
C VAL A 31 4.85 3.64 5.08
N VAL A 32 4.09 3.10 6.02
CA VAL A 32 2.92 2.27 5.70
C VAL A 32 1.68 3.09 6.03
N THR A 33 0.74 3.15 5.10
CA THR A 33 -0.51 3.89 5.32
C THR A 33 -1.66 3.26 4.54
N LYS A 34 -2.85 3.82 4.72
CA LYS A 34 -4.03 3.38 3.98
C LYS A 34 -3.91 3.75 2.51
N GLY A 35 -4.31 2.82 1.64
CA GLY A 35 -4.51 3.09 0.23
C GLY A 35 -5.99 3.10 -0.11
N GLN A 36 -6.33 3.52 -1.31
CA GLN A 36 -7.71 3.48 -1.78
C GLN A 36 -8.13 2.04 -2.11
N ASP A 37 -9.43 1.80 -2.17
CA ASP A 37 -10.01 0.47 -2.41
C ASP A 37 -9.65 -0.56 -1.32
N ASN A 38 -9.41 -0.08 -0.10
CA ASN A 38 -9.11 -0.93 1.08
C ASN A 38 -7.78 -1.68 0.99
N CYS A 39 -6.81 -1.17 0.26
CA CYS A 39 -5.44 -1.68 0.34
C CYS A 39 -4.60 -0.85 1.31
N LEU A 40 -3.40 -1.31 1.55
CA LEU A 40 -2.36 -0.54 2.23
C LEU A 40 -1.30 -0.15 1.22
N GLN A 41 -0.63 0.97 1.47
CA GLN A 41 0.49 1.42 0.67
C GLN A 41 1.77 1.39 1.51
N ILE A 42 2.86 0.96 0.89
CA ILE A 42 4.20 1.15 1.44
C ILE A 42 4.92 2.12 0.52
N LEU A 43 5.40 3.22 1.10
CA LEU A 43 6.10 4.26 0.37
C LEU A 43 7.52 4.40 0.90
N THR A 44 8.46 4.67 -0.02
CA THR A 44 9.79 5.10 0.38
C THR A 44 9.68 6.46 1.07
N LYS A 45 10.70 6.84 1.83
CA LYS A 45 10.73 8.17 2.47
C LYS A 45 10.58 9.30 1.44
N LYS A 46 11.21 9.14 0.29
CA LYS A 46 11.10 10.11 -0.81
C LYS A 46 9.68 10.22 -1.35
N SER A 47 9.05 9.10 -1.64
CA SER A 47 7.68 9.08 -2.14
C SER A 47 6.69 9.63 -1.11
N TRP A 48 6.91 9.33 0.17
CA TRP A 48 6.10 9.87 1.26
C TRP A 48 6.21 11.40 1.33
N SER A 49 7.42 11.95 1.19
CA SER A 49 7.62 13.40 1.17
C SER A 49 6.87 14.06 0.03
N LEU A 50 6.92 13.46 -1.16
CA LEU A 50 6.20 13.98 -2.33
C LEU A 50 4.68 13.93 -2.13
N LEU A 51 4.18 12.85 -1.58
CA LEU A 51 2.75 12.71 -1.27
C LEU A 51 2.32 13.73 -0.21
N SER A 52 3.13 13.90 0.83
CA SER A 52 2.86 14.86 1.90
C SER A 52 2.75 16.29 1.36
N GLU A 53 3.64 16.68 0.45
CA GLU A 53 3.60 17.99 -0.18
C GLU A 53 2.30 18.18 -0.98
N ARG A 54 1.89 17.18 -1.75
CA ARG A 54 0.62 17.24 -2.50
C ARG A 54 -0.58 17.34 -1.59
N MET A 55 -0.57 16.62 -0.47
CA MET A 55 -1.65 16.68 0.51
C MET A 55 -1.75 18.06 1.16
N ALA A 56 -0.60 18.69 1.43
CA ALA A 56 -0.56 20.03 2.03
C ALA A 56 -1.18 21.10 1.11
N ASP A 57 -1.14 20.91 -0.20
CA ASP A 57 -1.67 21.83 -1.18
C ASP A 57 -3.18 21.67 -1.44
N LEU A 58 -3.80 20.63 -0.88
CA LEU A 58 -5.24 20.43 -1.03
C LEU A 58 -6.04 21.49 -0.28
N PRO A 59 -7.17 21.97 -0.86
CA PRO A 59 -7.99 22.99 -0.21
C PRO A 59 -8.65 22.46 1.07
N VAL A 60 -8.32 23.07 2.22
CA VAL A 60 -8.87 22.67 3.52
C VAL A 60 -10.37 22.92 3.66
N THR A 61 -10.92 23.76 2.77
CA THR A 61 -12.35 24.07 2.74
C THR A 61 -13.21 22.97 2.13
N GLU A 62 -12.59 22.04 1.40
CA GLU A 62 -13.30 20.92 0.79
C GLU A 62 -13.30 19.72 1.73
N LYS A 63 -14.48 19.16 1.97
CA LYS A 63 -14.65 18.00 2.85
C LYS A 63 -13.88 16.78 2.37
N SER A 64 -13.92 16.49 1.07
CA SER A 64 -13.18 15.35 0.49
C SER A 64 -11.67 15.47 0.70
N SER A 65 -11.11 16.67 0.57
CA SER A 65 -9.70 16.94 0.83
C SER A 65 -9.34 16.70 2.29
N ARG A 66 -10.19 17.16 3.21
CA ARG A 66 -9.97 16.92 4.65
C ARG A 66 -10.02 15.44 4.99
N GLN A 67 -10.97 14.71 4.43
CA GLN A 67 -11.09 13.26 4.66
C GLN A 67 -9.90 12.49 4.12
N LEU A 68 -9.42 12.84 2.94
CA LEU A 68 -8.24 12.22 2.33
C LEU A 68 -7.00 12.43 3.22
N ARG A 69 -6.77 13.66 3.65
CA ARG A 69 -5.63 13.98 4.53
C ARG A 69 -5.72 13.21 5.86
N ARG A 70 -6.90 13.18 6.47
CA ARG A 70 -7.10 12.46 7.73
C ARG A 70 -6.82 10.97 7.59
N ALA A 71 -7.33 10.35 6.54
CA ALA A 71 -7.13 8.92 6.32
C ALA A 71 -5.65 8.58 6.11
N ILE A 72 -4.95 9.32 5.27
CA ILE A 72 -3.56 9.05 4.92
C ILE A 72 -2.64 9.33 6.10
N PHE A 73 -2.73 10.50 6.72
CA PHE A 73 -1.80 10.89 7.78
C PHE A 73 -2.07 10.17 9.11
N SER A 74 -3.33 10.05 9.51
CA SER A 74 -3.64 9.39 10.78
C SER A 74 -3.37 7.89 10.74
N GLY A 75 -3.44 7.28 9.55
CA GLY A 75 -3.13 5.87 9.36
C GLY A 75 -1.65 5.59 9.15
N ALA A 76 -0.84 6.61 8.93
CA ALA A 76 0.57 6.41 8.57
C ALA A 76 1.43 6.01 9.75
N VAL A 77 2.35 5.09 9.49
CA VAL A 77 3.33 4.60 10.47
C VAL A 77 4.71 4.54 9.82
N ASP A 78 5.71 5.13 10.47
CA ASP A 78 7.10 4.92 10.09
C ASP A 78 7.47 3.47 10.37
N SER A 79 8.16 2.84 9.44
CA SER A 79 8.51 1.43 9.57
C SER A 79 9.88 1.14 8.97
N LYS A 80 10.45 0.01 9.39
CA LYS A 80 11.69 -0.53 8.84
C LYS A 80 11.53 -2.02 8.64
N LEU A 81 12.22 -2.55 7.65
CA LEU A 81 12.32 -4.00 7.48
C LEU A 81 13.12 -4.58 8.64
N ASP A 82 12.67 -5.71 9.16
CA ASP A 82 13.46 -6.47 10.13
C ASP A 82 14.54 -7.30 9.40
N SER A 83 15.35 -8.04 10.15
CA SER A 83 16.46 -8.84 9.59
C SER A 83 16.00 -9.90 8.60
N ALA A 84 14.74 -10.33 8.68
CA ALA A 84 14.15 -11.32 7.78
C ALA A 84 13.37 -10.68 6.62
N GLY A 85 13.43 -9.37 6.48
CA GLY A 85 12.74 -8.64 5.40
C GLY A 85 11.24 -8.50 5.62
N ARG A 86 10.79 -8.50 6.87
CA ARG A 86 9.38 -8.37 7.22
C ARG A 86 9.07 -6.97 7.70
N ILE A 87 7.83 -6.54 7.49
CA ILE A 87 7.33 -5.26 7.95
C ILE A 87 6.14 -5.49 8.88
N GLN A 88 6.10 -4.73 9.98
CA GLN A 88 4.99 -4.78 10.92
C GLN A 88 3.81 -3.99 10.39
N ILE A 89 2.63 -4.61 10.37
CA ILE A 89 1.38 -3.95 9.99
C ILE A 89 0.51 -3.82 11.25
N PRO A 90 0.28 -2.60 11.76
CA PRO A 90 -0.54 -2.39 12.96
C PRO A 90 -1.97 -2.90 12.77
N GLU A 91 -2.61 -3.23 13.88
CA GLU A 91 -3.97 -3.80 13.89
C GLU A 91 -4.98 -2.93 13.13
N ASN A 92 -4.96 -1.61 13.34
CA ASN A 92 -5.89 -0.71 12.67
C ASN A 92 -5.73 -0.75 11.13
N LEU A 93 -4.53 -0.95 10.64
CA LEU A 93 -4.29 -1.09 9.20
C LEU A 93 -4.69 -2.47 8.71
N ARG A 94 -4.46 -3.53 9.50
CA ARG A 94 -4.96 -4.86 9.16
C ARG A 94 -6.49 -4.87 9.07
N ASP A 95 -7.16 -4.22 10.00
CA ASP A 95 -8.63 -4.12 10.01
C ASP A 95 -9.13 -3.36 8.78
N TYR A 96 -8.54 -2.22 8.47
CA TYR A 96 -8.90 -1.44 7.30
C TYR A 96 -8.80 -2.25 6.00
N SER A 97 -7.75 -3.06 5.88
CA SER A 97 -7.47 -3.85 4.68
C SER A 97 -8.12 -5.24 4.70
N SER A 98 -8.84 -5.58 5.77
CA SER A 98 -9.48 -6.89 5.94
C SER A 98 -8.51 -8.06 5.88
N ILE A 99 -7.30 -7.87 6.41
CA ILE A 99 -6.27 -8.91 6.46
C ILE A 99 -6.15 -9.41 7.90
N PRO A 100 -6.69 -10.58 8.22
CA PRO A 100 -6.53 -11.13 9.56
C PRO A 100 -5.13 -11.73 9.76
N ILE A 101 -4.77 -11.96 11.01
CA ILE A 101 -3.58 -12.76 11.35
C ILE A 101 -3.70 -14.12 10.64
N ASN A 102 -2.61 -14.57 10.05
CA ASN A 102 -2.53 -15.79 9.23
C ASN A 102 -3.34 -15.73 7.93
N GLY A 103 -3.86 -14.57 7.57
CA GLY A 103 -4.59 -14.37 6.31
C GLY A 103 -3.68 -14.25 5.10
N ASP A 104 -4.21 -14.61 3.94
CA ASP A 104 -3.48 -14.53 2.68
C ASP A 104 -3.35 -13.07 2.23
N VAL A 105 -2.16 -12.70 1.83
CA VAL A 105 -1.78 -11.35 1.43
C VAL A 105 -1.20 -11.37 0.02
N THR A 106 -1.59 -10.39 -0.78
CA THR A 106 -0.95 -10.13 -2.06
C THR A 106 -0.19 -8.82 -1.97
N VAL A 107 1.10 -8.89 -2.31
CA VAL A 107 1.99 -7.72 -2.34
C VAL A 107 2.23 -7.37 -3.80
N THR A 108 1.84 -6.17 -4.20
CA THR A 108 1.96 -5.75 -5.60
C THR A 108 2.82 -4.49 -5.73
N GLY A 109 3.62 -4.45 -6.80
CA GLY A 109 4.35 -3.25 -7.17
C GLY A 109 3.53 -2.42 -8.16
N THR A 110 3.38 -1.14 -7.87
CA THR A 110 2.63 -0.22 -8.71
C THR A 110 3.49 0.96 -9.20
N GLY A 111 4.75 0.68 -9.48
CA GLY A 111 5.71 1.70 -9.93
C GLY A 111 6.46 2.30 -8.74
N ASN A 112 6.02 3.43 -8.24
CA ASN A 112 6.66 4.12 -7.09
C ASN A 112 6.15 3.68 -5.73
N THR A 113 5.13 2.86 -5.65
CA THR A 113 4.60 2.36 -4.38
C THR A 113 4.43 0.86 -4.40
N ILE A 114 4.33 0.29 -3.21
CA ILE A 114 3.94 -1.09 -3.01
C ILE A 114 2.54 -1.08 -2.41
N GLU A 115 1.66 -1.94 -2.91
CA GLU A 115 0.34 -2.13 -2.30
C GLU A 115 0.26 -3.47 -1.62
N ILE A 116 -0.40 -3.51 -0.47
CA ILE A 116 -0.68 -4.74 0.27
C ILE A 116 -2.18 -4.94 0.30
N TRP A 117 -2.61 -6.10 -0.16
CA TRP A 117 -4.01 -6.46 -0.32
C TRP A 117 -4.35 -7.74 0.42
N SER A 118 -5.56 -7.82 0.97
CA SER A 118 -6.16 -9.13 1.19
C SER A 118 -6.20 -9.85 -0.16
N SER A 119 -5.70 -11.08 -0.25
CA SER A 119 -5.67 -11.80 -1.53
C SER A 119 -7.07 -12.01 -2.11
N LYS A 120 -8.06 -12.16 -1.25
CA LYS A 120 -9.46 -12.28 -1.66
C LYS A 120 -9.97 -11.01 -2.33
N VAL A 121 -9.65 -9.85 -1.77
CA VAL A 121 -10.02 -8.54 -2.33
C VAL A 121 -9.22 -8.27 -3.60
N TRP A 122 -7.93 -8.59 -3.60
CA TRP A 122 -7.06 -8.40 -4.75
C TRP A 122 -7.57 -9.12 -6.00
N LYS A 123 -8.03 -10.34 -5.84
CA LYS A 123 -8.53 -11.12 -6.96
C LYS A 123 -9.67 -10.39 -7.69
N LYS A 124 -10.57 -9.79 -6.94
CA LYS A 124 -11.68 -9.01 -7.49
C LYS A 124 -11.18 -7.72 -8.15
N ILE A 125 -10.30 -7.00 -7.47
CA ILE A 125 -9.72 -5.74 -7.97
C ILE A 125 -8.92 -6.00 -9.25
N GLN A 126 -8.11 -7.05 -9.28
CA GLN A 126 -7.33 -7.43 -10.46
C GLN A 126 -8.22 -7.71 -11.66
N ASN A 127 -9.30 -8.47 -11.46
CA ASN A 127 -10.23 -8.78 -12.54
C ASN A 127 -10.88 -7.51 -13.11
N GLU A 128 -11.27 -6.59 -12.25
CA GLU A 128 -11.83 -5.29 -12.67
C GLU A 128 -10.79 -4.46 -13.44
N ALA A 129 -9.56 -4.40 -12.94
CA ALA A 129 -8.48 -3.65 -13.57
C ALA A 129 -8.14 -4.24 -14.96
N ASP A 130 -8.05 -5.55 -15.06
CA ASP A 130 -7.76 -6.23 -16.32
C ASP A 130 -8.86 -6.02 -17.33
N HIS A 131 -10.12 -6.07 -16.90
CA HIS A 131 -11.27 -5.85 -17.77
C HIS A 131 -11.28 -4.40 -18.30
N GLU A 132 -11.10 -3.44 -17.45
CA GLU A 132 -11.03 -2.02 -17.84
C GLU A 132 -9.88 -1.77 -18.81
N PHE A 133 -8.70 -2.29 -18.49
CA PHE A 133 -7.52 -2.12 -19.34
C PHE A 133 -7.72 -2.74 -20.71
N ALA A 134 -8.26 -3.94 -20.78
CA ALA A 134 -8.48 -4.67 -22.05
C ALA A 134 -9.50 -3.96 -22.96
N ASN A 135 -10.41 -3.16 -22.40
CA ASN A 135 -11.48 -2.51 -23.12
C ASN A 135 -11.31 -0.99 -23.28
N ILE A 136 -10.19 -0.45 -22.82
CA ILE A 136 -9.91 0.97 -22.97
C ILE A 136 -9.43 1.27 -24.40
N ASN A 137 -9.97 2.32 -25.02
CA ASN A 137 -9.67 2.64 -26.41
C ASN A 137 -8.34 3.34 -26.60
N GLU A 138 -7.91 4.11 -25.61
CA GLU A 138 -6.63 4.78 -25.66
C GLU A 138 -6.08 4.97 -24.25
N VAL A 139 -4.76 4.94 -24.14
CA VAL A 139 -4.05 5.21 -22.89
C VAL A 139 -3.56 6.64 -22.94
N LYS A 140 -4.03 7.48 -21.99
CA LYS A 140 -3.60 8.87 -21.88
C LYS A 140 -2.28 8.89 -21.12
N GLY A 141 -1.26 9.31 -21.82
CA GLY A 141 0.08 9.40 -21.25
C GLY A 141 0.31 10.65 -20.42
#